data_5f733da302fc5dbabe39bbdc91085377
#
_entry.id   5f733da302fc5dbabe39bbdc91085377
#
_cell.length_a   1.000
_cell.length_b   1.000
_cell.length_c   1.000
_cell.angle_alpha   90.00
_cell.angle_beta   90.00
_cell.angle_gamma   90.00
#
_symmetry.space_group_name_H-M   'P 1'
#
loop_
_entity.id
_entity.type
_entity.pdbx_description
1 polymer ?
#
loop_
_entity_poly.entity_id
_entity_poly.type
_entity_poly.pdbx_seq_one_letter_code
_entity_poly.pdbx_strand_id
1 'polypeptide(L)'
;MPTSLRALAFVGIPVVVLLWPQIGWCQGGSQPEATSTSALVEPISPIENISSIDKSLLLELIKLARFNIRFHQQANRHQKWRTLTYAAGREAGTAVSFAASLVDLKQRVRGLDDPSLISRNALKNVVTATLVGSAISGSASSLELAQNTWVMLQAGKNGYSPKASTAFVKNILAITDHLFEQRELLVSTLPQDLQQRHIYELESDLLHHIRQQLIIEFCSWSCHSRGQAWRENTFYSLDALQNFTRMSAAIIGLKGFGQPSLGGAAAVTTVVANSVATVSPLIGGVVGLSMRKYQQRKLAREFVVERPILATKALAELKVKLVERENEGDAKLLEEAVSLGDKSQRLDLAIDRENKDIERLRQVAQQQIVAGPIIGLTSIPGAVLGTIAFYDYRFDRVTTNKLLFAGRLSALAGQSFALVQTPYTVVSGLIKNDKLRKAGKLPEQMLEERLKNLDHLEEQILAK
;
A
#
# COMPACT_ATOMS: atom_id res chain seq x y z
N MET A 1 44.59 -5.51 -25.49
CA MET A 1 43.38 -5.32 -24.64
C MET A 1 42.16 -5.60 -25.51
N PRO A 2 41.34 -6.57 -25.13
CA PRO A 2 40.38 -7.15 -26.03
C PRO A 2 39.13 -6.30 -26.18
N THR A 3 38.64 -6.31 -27.39
CA THR A 3 37.42 -5.70 -27.95
C THR A 3 36.09 -6.08 -27.21
N SER A 4 36.17 -6.89 -26.16
CA SER A 4 35.02 -7.39 -25.40
C SER A 4 34.31 -6.35 -24.48
N LEU A 5 34.99 -5.26 -24.09
CA LEU A 5 34.38 -4.19 -23.30
C LEU A 5 33.53 -3.23 -24.14
N ARG A 6 33.71 -3.16 -25.45
CA ARG A 6 32.87 -2.35 -26.36
C ARG A 6 31.50 -3.02 -26.64
N ALA A 7 31.40 -4.33 -26.51
CA ALA A 7 30.11 -5.05 -26.69
C ALA A 7 29.13 -4.85 -25.52
N LEU A 8 29.64 -4.52 -24.35
CA LEU A 8 28.78 -4.19 -23.16
C LEU A 8 28.11 -2.81 -23.25
N ALA A 9 28.70 -1.91 -24.07
CA ALA A 9 28.14 -0.56 -24.27
C ALA A 9 26.95 -0.53 -25.26
N PHE A 10 26.69 -1.62 -26.00
CA PHE A 10 25.60 -1.72 -26.98
C PHE A 10 24.45 -2.64 -26.55
N VAL A 11 24.54 -3.31 -25.43
CA VAL A 11 23.34 -3.75 -24.75
C VAL A 11 22.72 -2.48 -24.13
N GLY A 12 22.01 -1.74 -24.97
CA GLY A 12 21.11 -0.72 -24.50
C GLY A 12 20.24 -1.38 -23.43
N ILE A 13 20.67 -1.30 -22.16
CA ILE A 13 19.74 -1.29 -21.07
C ILE A 13 18.74 -0.26 -21.56
N PRO A 14 17.47 -0.60 -21.87
CA PRO A 14 16.46 0.41 -21.80
C PRO A 14 16.63 0.89 -20.36
N VAL A 15 17.36 1.99 -20.18
CA VAL A 15 17.13 2.86 -19.08
C VAL A 15 15.66 3.16 -19.31
N VAL A 16 14.81 2.31 -18.74
CA VAL A 16 13.53 2.75 -18.26
C VAL A 16 13.98 3.85 -17.33
N VAL A 17 14.21 5.03 -17.95
CA VAL A 17 14.16 6.28 -17.25
C VAL A 17 12.88 6.06 -16.51
N LEU A 18 13.02 5.73 -15.24
CA LEU A 18 11.99 5.89 -14.27
C LEU A 18 11.67 7.36 -14.45
N LEU A 19 10.81 7.64 -15.45
CA LEU A 19 10.04 8.84 -15.54
C LEU A 19 9.24 8.76 -14.26
N TRP A 20 9.94 9.13 -13.19
CA TRP A 20 9.32 9.63 -12.00
C TRP A 20 8.36 10.66 -12.55
N PRO A 21 7.08 10.41 -12.55
CA PRO A 21 6.16 11.46 -12.90
C PRO A 21 6.38 12.54 -11.83
N GLN A 22 7.19 13.52 -12.14
CA GLN A 22 6.93 14.85 -11.68
C GLN A 22 5.62 15.22 -12.38
N ILE A 23 4.55 14.56 -11.95
CA ILE A 23 3.19 14.94 -12.32
C ILE A 23 3.02 16.28 -11.67
N GLY A 24 3.29 17.32 -12.45
CA GLY A 24 2.83 18.65 -12.18
C GLY A 24 1.32 18.53 -12.01
N TRP A 25 0.87 18.70 -10.78
CA TRP A 25 -0.52 18.63 -10.41
C TRP A 25 -1.22 19.78 -11.09
N CYS A 26 -2.00 19.50 -12.14
CA CYS A 26 -2.87 20.47 -12.79
C CYS A 26 -3.77 21.12 -11.73
N GLN A 27 -3.64 22.44 -11.63
CA GLN A 27 -4.60 23.30 -10.98
C GLN A 27 -5.86 23.30 -11.84
N GLY A 28 -6.95 22.84 -11.29
CA GLY A 28 -8.25 22.86 -11.94
C GLY A 28 -9.31 22.35 -10.98
N GLY A 29 -9.73 23.18 -10.06
CA GLY A 29 -10.85 22.93 -9.17
C GLY A 29 -11.57 24.26 -8.96
N SER A 30 -12.70 24.45 -9.66
CA SER A 30 -13.64 25.53 -9.43
C SER A 30 -14.07 25.55 -7.95
N GLN A 31 -13.86 26.70 -7.30
CA GLN A 31 -14.44 26.99 -5.99
C GLN A 31 -15.96 27.17 -6.17
N PRO A 32 -16.77 26.61 -5.27
CA PRO A 32 -18.17 27.02 -5.19
C PRO A 32 -18.24 28.41 -4.57
N GLU A 33 -18.94 29.32 -5.25
CA GLU A 33 -19.27 30.66 -4.78
C GLU A 33 -20.10 30.57 -3.50
N ALA A 34 -19.63 31.32 -2.49
CA ALA A 34 -20.36 31.52 -1.25
C ALA A 34 -21.45 32.58 -1.49
N THR A 35 -22.69 32.16 -1.58
CA THR A 35 -23.87 33.04 -1.59
C THR A 35 -24.12 33.51 -0.15
N SER A 36 -23.82 34.77 0.12
CA SER A 36 -24.17 35.45 1.36
C SER A 36 -25.64 35.90 1.32
N THR A 37 -26.51 35.25 2.04
CA THR A 37 -27.87 35.73 2.32
C THR A 37 -27.93 36.24 3.76
N SER A 38 -27.91 37.56 3.92
CA SER A 38 -28.17 38.24 5.19
C SER A 38 -29.70 38.29 5.40
N ALA A 39 -30.22 37.39 6.21
CA ALA A 39 -31.58 37.52 6.75
C ALA A 39 -31.51 38.14 8.13
N LEU A 40 -32.30 39.16 8.40
CA LEU A 40 -32.56 39.75 9.71
C LEU A 40 -33.13 38.67 10.65
N VAL A 41 -32.37 38.29 11.66
CA VAL A 41 -32.75 37.28 12.65
C VAL A 41 -33.25 38.00 13.89
N GLU A 42 -34.47 37.66 14.36
CA GLU A 42 -35.00 37.99 15.68
C GLU A 42 -34.00 37.54 16.79
N PRO A 43 -33.98 38.18 17.95
CA PRO A 43 -33.05 37.81 19.03
C PRO A 43 -33.42 36.42 19.59
N ILE A 44 -32.80 35.41 19.02
CA ILE A 44 -32.91 34.00 19.48
C ILE A 44 -32.21 33.91 20.84
N SER A 45 -32.76 33.09 21.76
CA SER A 45 -32.15 32.89 23.08
C SER A 45 -30.71 32.36 22.96
N PRO A 46 -29.79 32.72 23.89
CA PRO A 46 -28.42 32.22 23.86
C PRO A 46 -28.31 30.68 23.81
N ILE A 47 -29.27 29.99 24.44
CA ILE A 47 -29.35 28.53 24.52
C ILE A 47 -29.71 27.92 23.13
N GLU A 48 -30.69 28.51 22.42
CA GLU A 48 -31.07 28.06 21.07
C GLU A 48 -29.93 28.32 20.06
N ASN A 49 -29.15 29.39 20.24
CA ASN A 49 -27.98 29.66 19.46
C ASN A 49 -26.87 28.62 19.70
N ILE A 50 -26.62 28.20 20.95
CA ILE A 50 -25.65 27.13 21.27
C ILE A 50 -26.08 25.82 20.60
N SER A 51 -27.33 25.42 20.72
CA SER A 51 -27.86 24.20 20.09
C SER A 51 -27.71 24.23 18.55
N SER A 52 -27.91 25.36 17.91
CA SER A 52 -27.74 25.49 16.45
C SER A 52 -26.28 25.38 16.03
N ILE A 53 -25.33 25.93 16.83
CA ILE A 53 -23.90 25.80 16.60
C ILE A 53 -23.45 24.34 16.81
N ASP A 54 -23.94 23.66 17.84
CA ASP A 54 -23.64 22.25 18.12
C ASP A 54 -24.08 21.34 16.97
N LYS A 55 -25.28 21.57 16.42
CA LYS A 55 -25.73 20.89 15.19
C LYS A 55 -24.79 21.14 14.01
N SER A 56 -24.38 22.39 13.81
CA SER A 56 -23.45 22.75 12.72
C SER A 56 -22.08 22.10 12.91
N LEU A 57 -21.54 22.07 14.13
CA LEU A 57 -20.29 21.39 14.49
C LEU A 57 -20.39 19.88 14.21
N LEU A 58 -21.46 19.23 14.68
CA LEU A 58 -21.66 17.80 14.45
C LEU A 58 -21.73 17.46 12.96
N LEU A 59 -22.42 18.29 12.16
CA LEU A 59 -22.49 18.10 10.71
C LEU A 59 -21.12 18.21 10.03
N GLU A 60 -20.29 19.18 10.44
CA GLU A 60 -18.93 19.30 9.88
C GLU A 60 -18.03 18.14 10.33
N LEU A 61 -18.15 17.65 11.58
CA LEU A 61 -17.45 16.47 12.06
C LEU A 61 -17.88 15.18 11.33
N ILE A 62 -19.20 15.05 11.03
CA ILE A 62 -19.72 13.94 10.19
C ILE A 62 -19.14 14.02 8.78
N LYS A 63 -19.07 15.21 8.17
CA LYS A 63 -18.43 15.39 6.85
C LYS A 63 -16.96 14.96 6.87
N LEU A 64 -16.22 15.31 7.93
CA LEU A 64 -14.82 14.88 8.09
C LEU A 64 -14.71 13.37 8.26
N ALA A 65 -15.54 12.75 9.09
CA ALA A 65 -15.58 11.31 9.29
C ALA A 65 -15.90 10.56 7.99
N ARG A 66 -16.92 11.04 7.25
CA ARG A 66 -17.31 10.49 5.94
C ARG A 66 -16.19 10.63 4.91
N PHE A 67 -15.50 11.78 4.91
CA PHE A 67 -14.34 11.99 4.05
C PHE A 67 -13.21 11.00 4.37
N ASN A 68 -12.87 10.81 5.65
CA ASN A 68 -11.85 9.86 6.08
C ASN A 68 -12.14 8.44 5.57
N ILE A 69 -13.38 7.98 5.73
CA ILE A 69 -13.82 6.66 5.27
C ILE A 69 -13.67 6.53 3.75
N ARG A 70 -14.18 7.51 2.99
CA ARG A 70 -14.11 7.50 1.52
C ARG A 70 -12.67 7.58 1.03
N PHE A 71 -11.83 8.38 1.70
CA PHE A 71 -10.40 8.44 1.43
C PHE A 71 -9.74 7.07 1.59
N HIS A 72 -10.03 6.36 2.68
CA HIS A 72 -9.51 5.03 2.93
C HIS A 72 -10.03 3.99 1.92
N GLN A 73 -11.32 4.01 1.61
CA GLN A 73 -11.92 3.14 0.59
C GLN A 73 -11.30 3.35 -0.80
N GLN A 74 -11.06 4.61 -1.19
CA GLN A 74 -10.44 4.93 -2.47
C GLN A 74 -8.99 4.42 -2.56
N ALA A 75 -8.24 4.47 -1.46
CA ALA A 75 -6.87 3.95 -1.40
C ALA A 75 -6.81 2.42 -1.52
N ASN A 76 -7.87 1.71 -1.09
CA ASN A 76 -7.94 0.24 -1.04
C ASN A 76 -8.79 -0.39 -2.17
N ARG A 77 -9.31 0.43 -3.10
CA ARG A 77 -10.21 -0.02 -4.16
C ARG A 77 -9.55 -1.05 -5.09
N HIS A 78 -10.25 -2.17 -5.34
CA HIS A 78 -9.88 -3.21 -6.30
C HIS A 78 -8.65 -4.10 -5.98
N GLN A 79 -8.17 -4.14 -4.76
CA GLN A 79 -6.94 -4.89 -4.45
C GLN A 79 -7.03 -6.41 -4.65
N LYS A 80 -8.20 -7.04 -4.42
CA LYS A 80 -8.32 -8.51 -4.46
C LYS A 80 -8.03 -9.11 -5.83
N TRP A 81 -8.73 -8.61 -6.86
CA TRP A 81 -8.56 -9.10 -8.23
C TRP A 81 -7.18 -8.78 -8.81
N ARG A 82 -6.65 -7.62 -8.48
CA ARG A 82 -5.32 -7.20 -8.90
C ARG A 82 -4.24 -8.11 -8.33
N THR A 83 -4.29 -8.38 -7.03
CA THR A 83 -3.34 -9.30 -6.37
C THR A 83 -3.41 -10.70 -6.98
N LEU A 84 -4.62 -11.20 -7.28
CA LEU A 84 -4.80 -12.51 -7.93
C LEU A 84 -4.24 -12.52 -9.35
N THR A 85 -4.50 -11.49 -10.16
CA THR A 85 -4.03 -11.41 -11.55
C THR A 85 -2.51 -11.33 -11.60
N TYR A 86 -1.91 -10.51 -10.75
CA TYR A 86 -0.46 -10.41 -10.61
C TYR A 86 0.15 -11.75 -10.16
N ALA A 87 -0.40 -12.36 -9.10
CA ALA A 87 0.08 -13.64 -8.60
C ALA A 87 -0.02 -14.74 -9.67
N ALA A 88 -1.15 -14.83 -10.37
CA ALA A 88 -1.34 -15.81 -11.43
C ALA A 88 -0.36 -15.62 -12.61
N GLY A 89 -0.17 -14.39 -13.06
CA GLY A 89 0.78 -14.09 -14.14
C GLY A 89 2.23 -14.39 -13.73
N ARG A 90 2.61 -14.03 -12.51
CA ARG A 90 3.94 -14.33 -11.97
C ARG A 90 4.18 -15.82 -11.81
N GLU A 91 3.20 -16.57 -11.28
CA GLU A 91 3.28 -18.02 -11.13
C GLU A 91 3.36 -18.74 -12.48
N ALA A 92 2.57 -18.32 -13.47
CA ALA A 92 2.65 -18.87 -14.81
C ALA A 92 4.06 -18.68 -15.40
N GLY A 93 4.64 -17.49 -15.28
CA GLY A 93 6.01 -17.23 -15.76
C GLY A 93 7.06 -18.05 -14.99
N THR A 94 6.90 -18.19 -13.67
CA THR A 94 7.78 -19.01 -12.83
C THR A 94 7.67 -20.49 -13.18
N ALA A 95 6.47 -21.01 -13.41
CA ALA A 95 6.23 -22.41 -13.81
C ALA A 95 6.88 -22.75 -15.15
N VAL A 96 6.76 -21.84 -16.15
CA VAL A 96 7.42 -22.00 -17.44
C VAL A 96 8.93 -22.03 -17.28
N SER A 97 9.51 -21.12 -16.48
CA SER A 97 10.95 -21.05 -16.20
C SER A 97 11.44 -22.29 -15.43
N PHE A 98 10.62 -22.81 -14.50
CA PHE A 98 10.92 -24.03 -13.75
C PHE A 98 10.94 -25.26 -14.66
N ALA A 99 9.93 -25.43 -15.50
CA ALA A 99 9.90 -26.52 -16.48
C ALA A 99 11.12 -26.47 -17.42
N ALA A 100 11.50 -25.27 -17.89
CA ALA A 100 12.72 -25.09 -18.68
C ALA A 100 13.98 -25.52 -17.89
N SER A 101 14.05 -25.17 -16.60
CA SER A 101 15.18 -25.54 -15.74
C SER A 101 15.28 -27.03 -15.49
N LEU A 102 14.15 -27.77 -15.41
CA LEU A 102 14.13 -29.24 -15.33
C LEU A 102 14.67 -29.88 -16.62
N VAL A 103 14.28 -29.35 -17.80
CA VAL A 103 14.78 -29.85 -19.08
C VAL A 103 16.28 -29.60 -19.19
N ASP A 104 16.77 -28.41 -18.79
CA ASP A 104 18.20 -28.09 -18.77
C ASP A 104 18.98 -29.05 -17.85
N LEU A 105 18.45 -29.27 -16.62
CA LEU A 105 19.06 -30.21 -15.67
C LEU A 105 19.18 -31.62 -16.27
N LYS A 106 18.09 -32.11 -16.92
CA LYS A 106 18.11 -33.42 -17.60
C LYS A 106 19.20 -33.49 -18.69
N GLN A 107 19.37 -32.44 -19.48
CA GLN A 107 20.40 -32.40 -20.52
C GLN A 107 21.80 -32.43 -19.90
N ARG A 108 22.02 -31.69 -18.81
CA ARG A 108 23.32 -31.61 -18.14
C ARG A 108 23.69 -32.91 -17.44
N VAL A 109 22.71 -33.61 -16.86
CA VAL A 109 22.91 -34.96 -16.28
C VAL A 109 23.41 -35.93 -17.37
N ARG A 110 22.80 -35.91 -18.56
CA ARG A 110 23.23 -36.75 -19.70
C ARG A 110 24.65 -36.43 -20.15
N GLY A 111 25.04 -35.18 -20.02
CA GLY A 111 26.38 -34.72 -20.42
C GLY A 111 27.40 -34.65 -19.29
N LEU A 112 27.15 -35.26 -18.09
CA LEU A 112 28.09 -35.20 -16.98
C LEU A 112 29.47 -35.83 -17.32
N ASP A 113 29.43 -36.97 -17.99
CA ASP A 113 30.64 -37.69 -18.40
C ASP A 113 31.03 -37.38 -19.85
N ASP A 114 30.05 -37.21 -20.72
CA ASP A 114 30.25 -36.88 -22.15
C ASP A 114 29.38 -35.69 -22.57
N PRO A 115 29.93 -34.46 -22.61
CA PRO A 115 29.20 -33.27 -23.01
C PRO A 115 28.65 -33.30 -24.45
N SER A 116 29.12 -34.23 -25.32
CA SER A 116 28.60 -34.37 -26.68
C SER A 116 27.16 -34.89 -26.72
N LEU A 117 26.69 -35.52 -25.65
CA LEU A 117 25.33 -36.02 -25.50
C LEU A 117 24.28 -34.91 -25.21
N ILE A 118 24.73 -33.70 -24.97
CA ILE A 118 23.87 -32.54 -24.73
C ILE A 118 23.23 -32.06 -26.04
N SER A 119 21.93 -32.12 -26.15
CA SER A 119 21.20 -31.64 -27.31
C SER A 119 21.19 -30.10 -27.39
N ARG A 120 21.85 -29.53 -28.42
CA ARG A 120 21.85 -28.08 -28.68
C ARG A 120 20.45 -27.52 -28.89
N ASN A 121 19.56 -28.26 -29.55
CA ASN A 121 18.18 -27.83 -29.78
C ASN A 121 17.37 -27.82 -28.47
N ALA A 122 17.57 -28.81 -27.61
CA ALA A 122 16.95 -28.82 -26.29
C ALA A 122 17.36 -27.60 -25.44
N LEU A 123 18.64 -27.24 -25.45
CA LEU A 123 19.13 -26.05 -24.77
C LEU A 123 18.56 -24.74 -25.34
N LYS A 124 18.42 -24.65 -26.68
CA LYS A 124 17.76 -23.50 -27.32
C LYS A 124 16.30 -23.37 -26.83
N ASN A 125 15.57 -24.49 -26.78
CA ASN A 125 14.18 -24.50 -26.28
C ASN A 125 14.12 -24.09 -24.82
N VAL A 126 15.07 -24.51 -23.98
CA VAL A 126 15.19 -24.08 -22.58
C VAL A 126 15.34 -22.55 -22.46
N VAL A 127 16.27 -21.98 -23.24
CA VAL A 127 16.49 -20.52 -23.20
C VAL A 127 15.26 -19.77 -23.75
N THR A 128 14.62 -20.29 -24.80
CA THR A 128 13.36 -19.71 -25.32
C THR A 128 12.25 -19.78 -24.29
N ALA A 129 12.08 -20.89 -23.59
CA ALA A 129 11.08 -21.02 -22.51
C ALA A 129 11.38 -20.07 -21.33
N THR A 130 12.66 -19.90 -20.98
CA THR A 130 13.07 -18.91 -19.96
C THR A 130 12.75 -17.48 -20.41
N LEU A 131 12.95 -17.15 -21.70
CA LEU A 131 12.57 -15.88 -22.30
C LEU A 131 11.06 -15.63 -22.14
N VAL A 132 10.25 -16.61 -22.53
CA VAL A 132 8.78 -16.54 -22.44
C VAL A 132 8.32 -16.39 -20.96
N GLY A 133 8.86 -17.21 -20.06
CA GLY A 133 8.55 -17.11 -18.64
C GLY A 133 8.88 -15.75 -18.03
N SER A 134 10.04 -15.19 -18.39
CA SER A 134 10.46 -13.86 -17.95
C SER A 134 9.59 -12.75 -18.55
N ALA A 135 9.16 -12.89 -19.81
CA ALA A 135 8.27 -11.94 -20.47
C ALA A 135 6.88 -11.94 -19.78
N ILE A 136 6.32 -13.11 -19.47
CA ILE A 136 5.03 -13.22 -18.74
C ILE A 136 5.13 -12.55 -17.37
N SER A 137 6.17 -12.88 -16.58
CA SER A 137 6.35 -12.28 -15.25
C SER A 137 6.58 -10.77 -15.31
N GLY A 138 7.41 -10.30 -16.24
CA GLY A 138 7.69 -8.87 -16.44
C GLY A 138 6.45 -8.09 -16.87
N SER A 139 5.63 -8.68 -17.75
CA SER A 139 4.37 -8.08 -18.18
C SER A 139 3.36 -7.99 -17.00
N ALA A 140 3.28 -9.02 -16.16
CA ALA A 140 2.42 -8.99 -14.98
C ALA A 140 2.82 -7.87 -14.02
N SER A 141 4.11 -7.68 -13.75
CA SER A 141 4.63 -6.61 -12.89
C SER A 141 4.40 -5.22 -13.48
N SER A 142 4.61 -5.07 -14.80
CA SER A 142 4.37 -3.81 -15.50
C SER A 142 2.89 -3.44 -15.52
N LEU A 143 2.00 -4.41 -15.71
CA LEU A 143 0.55 -4.21 -15.66
C LEU A 143 0.11 -3.73 -14.28
N GLU A 144 0.61 -4.36 -13.22
CA GLU A 144 0.28 -3.97 -11.85
C GLU A 144 0.79 -2.56 -11.52
N LEU A 145 2.00 -2.22 -11.96
CA LEU A 145 2.54 -0.86 -11.82
C LEU A 145 1.68 0.17 -12.56
N ALA A 146 1.25 -0.14 -13.78
CA ALA A 146 0.35 0.72 -14.56
C ALA A 146 -1.01 0.91 -13.88
N GLN A 147 -1.59 -0.18 -13.34
CA GLN A 147 -2.84 -0.13 -12.59
C GLN A 147 -2.70 0.70 -11.30
N ASN A 148 -1.61 0.55 -10.54
CA ASN A 148 -1.34 1.37 -9.36
C ASN A 148 -1.27 2.86 -9.72
N THR A 149 -0.55 3.18 -10.79
CA THR A 149 -0.44 4.55 -11.28
C THR A 149 -1.80 5.10 -11.70
N TRP A 150 -2.61 4.30 -12.40
CA TRP A 150 -3.96 4.68 -12.81
C TRP A 150 -4.88 4.97 -11.60
N VAL A 151 -4.87 4.09 -10.58
CA VAL A 151 -5.66 4.30 -9.35
C VAL A 151 -5.23 5.57 -8.63
N MET A 152 -3.93 5.86 -8.55
CA MET A 152 -3.42 7.10 -7.97
C MET A 152 -3.88 8.34 -8.75
N LEU A 153 -3.86 8.29 -10.08
CA LEU A 153 -4.34 9.38 -10.94
C LEU A 153 -5.86 9.59 -10.78
N GLN A 154 -6.62 8.51 -10.74
CA GLN A 154 -8.07 8.57 -10.53
C GLN A 154 -8.42 9.12 -9.14
N ALA A 155 -7.72 8.70 -8.10
CA ALA A 155 -7.85 9.27 -6.76
C ALA A 155 -7.57 10.79 -6.77
N GLY A 156 -6.55 11.22 -7.54
CA GLY A 156 -6.25 12.64 -7.74
C GLY A 156 -7.39 13.42 -8.37
N LYS A 157 -8.00 12.88 -9.42
CA LYS A 157 -9.15 13.50 -10.09
C LYS A 157 -10.38 13.59 -9.17
N ASN A 158 -10.58 12.62 -8.31
CA ASN A 158 -11.69 12.57 -7.35
C ASN A 158 -11.46 13.41 -6.08
N GLY A 159 -10.42 14.24 -6.02
CA GLY A 159 -10.13 15.08 -4.86
C GLY A 159 -9.40 14.38 -3.70
N TYR A 160 -9.00 13.11 -3.87
CA TYR A 160 -8.28 12.34 -2.85
C TYR A 160 -6.75 12.36 -3.04
N SER A 161 -6.23 13.32 -3.82
CA SER A 161 -4.78 13.54 -3.85
C SER A 161 -4.28 14.03 -2.48
N PRO A 162 -3.02 13.77 -2.11
CA PRO A 162 -2.48 14.23 -0.82
C PRO A 162 -2.64 15.72 -0.58
N LYS A 163 -2.51 16.55 -1.64
CA LYS A 163 -2.69 18.01 -1.54
C LYS A 163 -4.17 18.37 -1.37
N ALA A 164 -5.06 17.81 -2.17
CA ALA A 164 -6.48 18.08 -2.11
C ALA A 164 -7.09 17.60 -0.79
N SER A 165 -6.73 16.40 -0.34
CA SER A 165 -7.19 15.83 0.93
C SER A 165 -6.75 16.69 2.13
N THR A 166 -5.49 17.14 2.14
CA THR A 166 -5.00 18.03 3.20
C THR A 166 -5.71 19.37 3.16
N ALA A 167 -5.94 19.95 1.98
CA ALA A 167 -6.68 21.20 1.83
C ALA A 167 -8.14 21.07 2.29
N PHE A 168 -8.81 19.97 1.95
CA PHE A 168 -10.17 19.69 2.39
C PHE A 168 -10.28 19.61 3.92
N VAL A 169 -9.39 18.85 4.56
CA VAL A 169 -9.35 18.73 6.03
C VAL A 169 -9.08 20.08 6.68
N LYS A 170 -8.12 20.87 6.16
CA LYS A 170 -7.83 22.22 6.66
C LYS A 170 -9.04 23.15 6.56
N ASN A 171 -9.78 23.06 5.47
CA ASN A 171 -11.00 23.87 5.32
C ASN A 171 -12.05 23.51 6.37
N ILE A 172 -12.30 22.21 6.60
CA ILE A 172 -13.22 21.79 7.66
C ILE A 172 -12.73 22.26 9.04
N LEU A 173 -11.42 22.15 9.28
CA LEU A 173 -10.85 22.61 10.56
C LEU A 173 -11.04 24.11 10.77
N ALA A 174 -10.85 24.92 9.74
CA ALA A 174 -11.08 26.37 9.83
C ALA A 174 -12.55 26.70 10.13
N ILE A 175 -13.48 25.97 9.49
CA ILE A 175 -14.92 26.13 9.78
C ILE A 175 -15.23 25.71 11.23
N THR A 176 -14.73 24.56 11.67
CA THR A 176 -14.97 24.09 13.04
C THR A 176 -14.30 24.98 14.09
N ASP A 177 -13.11 25.53 13.82
CA ASP A 177 -12.45 26.49 14.73
C ASP A 177 -13.35 27.71 14.94
N HIS A 178 -13.89 28.27 13.86
CA HIS A 178 -14.79 29.42 13.95
C HIS A 178 -16.09 29.09 14.71
N LEU A 179 -16.67 27.92 14.52
CA LEU A 179 -17.84 27.47 15.24
C LEU A 179 -17.55 27.26 16.74
N PHE A 180 -16.38 26.73 17.09
CA PHE A 180 -15.94 26.62 18.47
C PHE A 180 -15.75 27.97 19.13
N GLU A 181 -15.10 28.93 18.47
CA GLU A 181 -14.96 30.30 18.98
C GLU A 181 -16.32 30.96 19.26
N GLN A 182 -17.28 30.82 18.33
CA GLN A 182 -18.63 31.33 18.52
C GLN A 182 -19.33 30.66 19.71
N ARG A 183 -19.20 29.33 19.83
CA ARG A 183 -19.77 28.57 20.93
C ARG A 183 -19.20 28.99 22.28
N GLU A 184 -17.88 29.11 22.40
CA GLU A 184 -17.20 29.52 23.62
C GLU A 184 -17.61 30.93 24.06
N LEU A 185 -17.75 31.85 23.11
CA LEU A 185 -18.26 33.20 23.38
C LEU A 185 -19.68 33.12 24.00
N LEU A 186 -20.59 32.35 23.42
CA LEU A 186 -21.96 32.21 23.95
C LEU A 186 -21.97 31.54 25.31
N VAL A 187 -21.20 30.47 25.51
CA VAL A 187 -21.10 29.78 26.81
C VAL A 187 -20.54 30.72 27.88
N SER A 188 -19.61 31.60 27.53
CA SER A 188 -19.02 32.58 28.45
C SER A 188 -20.02 33.66 28.91
N THR A 189 -21.07 33.91 28.11
CA THR A 189 -22.14 34.87 28.47
C THR A 189 -23.17 34.27 29.48
N LEU A 190 -23.17 32.95 29.66
CA LEU A 190 -24.06 32.30 30.62
C LEU A 190 -23.59 32.54 32.06
N PRO A 191 -24.51 32.72 33.03
CA PRO A 191 -24.18 32.89 34.44
C PRO A 191 -23.33 31.72 34.95
N GLN A 192 -22.35 32.03 35.84
CA GLN A 192 -21.38 31.01 36.32
C GLN A 192 -22.04 29.94 37.23
N ASP A 193 -23.13 30.29 37.91
CA ASP A 193 -23.82 29.41 38.84
C ASP A 193 -24.82 28.46 38.13
N LEU A 194 -24.97 28.57 36.81
CA LEU A 194 -25.86 27.68 36.07
C LEU A 194 -25.18 26.33 35.85
N GLN A 195 -25.82 25.27 36.34
CA GLN A 195 -25.44 23.88 36.11
C GLN A 195 -25.31 23.58 34.60
N GLN A 196 -26.16 24.20 33.79
CA GLN A 196 -26.12 24.14 32.32
C GLN A 196 -24.78 24.61 31.71
N ARG A 197 -24.17 25.66 32.24
CA ARG A 197 -22.87 26.15 31.76
C ARG A 197 -21.80 25.06 31.85
N HIS A 198 -21.77 24.34 32.96
CA HIS A 198 -20.80 23.26 33.13
C HIS A 198 -21.05 22.08 32.19
N ILE A 199 -22.32 21.78 31.85
CA ILE A 199 -22.66 20.79 30.83
C ILE A 199 -22.13 21.24 29.47
N TYR A 200 -22.35 22.48 29.06
CA TYR A 200 -21.83 23.00 27.77
C TYR A 200 -20.31 23.04 27.69
N GLU A 201 -19.60 23.27 28.79
CA GLU A 201 -18.12 23.17 28.85
C GLU A 201 -17.67 21.73 28.64
N LEU A 202 -18.31 20.73 29.24
CA LEU A 202 -18.04 19.30 29.06
C LEU A 202 -18.33 18.83 27.61
N GLU A 203 -19.40 19.34 27.02
CA GLU A 203 -19.71 19.09 25.59
C GLU A 203 -18.68 19.69 24.65
N SER A 204 -18.18 20.91 24.93
CA SER A 204 -17.08 21.50 24.19
C SER A 204 -15.86 20.59 24.19
N ASP A 205 -15.46 20.13 25.36
CA ASP A 205 -14.33 19.23 25.53
C ASP A 205 -14.53 17.92 24.73
N LEU A 206 -15.74 17.35 24.78
CA LEU A 206 -16.08 16.15 24.02
C LEU A 206 -15.98 16.38 22.51
N LEU A 207 -16.53 17.47 21.98
CA LEU A 207 -16.50 17.81 20.57
C LEU A 207 -15.06 18.07 20.09
N HIS A 208 -14.23 18.75 20.91
CA HIS A 208 -12.81 18.92 20.64
C HIS A 208 -12.07 17.57 20.57
N HIS A 209 -12.36 16.64 21.47
CA HIS A 209 -11.74 15.32 21.45
C HIS A 209 -12.17 14.49 20.24
N ILE A 210 -13.45 14.51 19.86
CA ILE A 210 -13.94 13.83 18.63
C ILE A 210 -13.22 14.41 17.41
N ARG A 211 -13.11 15.74 17.32
CA ARG A 211 -12.39 16.42 16.25
C ARG A 211 -10.93 15.95 16.18
N GLN A 212 -10.22 15.93 17.30
CA GLN A 212 -8.83 15.46 17.37
C GLN A 212 -8.68 14.01 16.94
N GLN A 213 -9.59 13.12 17.34
CA GLN A 213 -9.58 11.73 16.86
C GLN A 213 -9.72 11.63 15.34
N LEU A 214 -10.63 12.39 14.74
CA LEU A 214 -10.82 12.39 13.28
C LEU A 214 -9.58 12.92 12.53
N ILE A 215 -8.88 13.90 13.09
CA ILE A 215 -7.60 14.40 12.55
C ILE A 215 -6.52 13.31 12.64
N ILE A 216 -6.41 12.65 13.79
CA ILE A 216 -5.44 11.56 14.01
C ILE A 216 -5.71 10.42 13.02
N GLU A 217 -6.97 10.05 12.84
CA GLU A 217 -7.42 9.04 11.89
C GLU A 217 -6.99 9.41 10.46
N PHE A 218 -7.28 10.62 10.00
CA PHE A 218 -6.85 11.12 8.70
C PHE A 218 -5.33 11.08 8.53
N CYS A 219 -4.58 11.58 9.51
CA CYS A 219 -3.12 11.59 9.49
C CYS A 219 -2.55 10.18 9.42
N SER A 220 -3.07 9.26 10.21
CA SER A 220 -2.65 7.86 10.24
C SER A 220 -2.89 7.18 8.87
N TRP A 221 -4.09 7.30 8.33
CA TRP A 221 -4.45 6.70 7.04
C TRP A 221 -3.69 7.33 5.87
N SER A 222 -3.51 8.63 5.87
CA SER A 222 -2.72 9.33 4.85
C SER A 222 -1.25 8.89 4.85
N CYS A 223 -0.65 8.75 6.04
CA CYS A 223 0.73 8.26 6.18
C CYS A 223 0.86 6.80 5.71
N HIS A 224 -0.09 5.94 6.11
CA HIS A 224 -0.09 4.52 5.77
C HIS A 224 -0.28 4.32 4.25
N SER A 225 -1.32 4.91 3.69
CA SER A 225 -1.64 4.83 2.25
C SER A 225 -0.47 5.30 1.38
N ARG A 226 0.17 6.42 1.76
CA ARG A 226 1.32 6.95 1.02
C ARG A 226 2.54 6.03 1.10
N GLY A 227 2.89 5.58 2.30
CA GLY A 227 4.03 4.67 2.49
C GLY A 227 3.85 3.37 1.72
N GLN A 228 2.63 2.85 1.71
CA GLN A 228 2.30 1.64 0.99
C GLN A 228 2.34 1.82 -0.53
N ALA A 229 1.73 2.87 -1.08
CA ALA A 229 1.73 3.11 -2.53
C ALA A 229 3.17 3.20 -3.07
N TRP A 230 4.07 3.88 -2.36
CA TRP A 230 5.48 3.96 -2.74
C TRP A 230 6.20 2.62 -2.62
N ARG A 231 5.92 1.84 -1.55
CA ARG A 231 6.48 0.51 -1.38
C ARG A 231 6.08 -0.42 -2.53
N GLU A 232 4.80 -0.46 -2.87
CA GLU A 232 4.26 -1.30 -3.94
C GLU A 232 4.83 -0.88 -5.30
N ASN A 233 4.80 0.40 -5.63
CA ASN A 233 5.33 0.89 -6.90
C ASN A 233 6.83 0.60 -7.04
N THR A 234 7.62 0.78 -5.98
CA THR A 234 9.03 0.43 -5.98
C THR A 234 9.24 -1.07 -6.19
N PHE A 235 8.45 -1.89 -5.49
CA PHE A 235 8.52 -3.34 -5.62
C PHE A 235 8.21 -3.79 -7.06
N TYR A 236 7.07 -3.37 -7.63
CA TYR A 236 6.69 -3.76 -8.98
C TYR A 236 7.65 -3.22 -10.06
N SER A 237 8.20 -2.02 -9.86
CA SER A 237 9.22 -1.48 -10.77
C SER A 237 10.49 -2.33 -10.77
N LEU A 238 10.98 -2.73 -9.60
CA LEU A 238 12.17 -3.57 -9.47
C LEU A 238 11.91 -5.01 -9.95
N ASP A 239 10.70 -5.54 -9.70
CA ASP A 239 10.31 -6.87 -10.20
C ASP A 239 10.20 -6.89 -11.74
N ALA A 240 9.65 -5.84 -12.34
CA ALA A 240 9.64 -5.67 -13.80
C ALA A 240 11.09 -5.57 -14.36
N LEU A 241 11.93 -4.73 -13.73
CA LEU A 241 13.34 -4.56 -14.13
C LEU A 241 14.09 -5.90 -14.07
N GLN A 242 13.94 -6.66 -12.99
CA GLN A 242 14.53 -7.98 -12.83
C GLN A 242 14.12 -8.93 -13.96
N ASN A 243 12.81 -9.00 -14.27
CA ASN A 243 12.30 -9.91 -15.29
C ASN A 243 12.72 -9.50 -16.70
N PHE A 244 12.75 -8.20 -17.02
CA PHE A 244 13.28 -7.70 -18.30
C PHE A 244 14.78 -7.91 -18.41
N THR A 245 15.54 -7.81 -17.32
CA THR A 245 16.97 -8.15 -17.30
C THR A 245 17.18 -9.64 -17.57
N ARG A 246 16.36 -10.55 -16.99
CA ARG A 246 16.37 -11.98 -17.31
C ARG A 246 16.00 -12.26 -18.77
N MET A 247 15.01 -11.55 -19.30
CA MET A 247 14.62 -11.64 -20.70
C MET A 247 15.82 -11.24 -21.61
N SER A 248 16.50 -10.16 -21.27
CA SER A 248 17.73 -9.73 -21.99
C SER A 248 18.83 -10.79 -21.91
N ALA A 249 19.05 -11.40 -20.75
CA ALA A 249 20.00 -12.50 -20.60
C ALA A 249 19.63 -13.69 -21.48
N ALA A 250 18.36 -14.04 -21.59
CA ALA A 250 17.90 -15.11 -22.45
C ALA A 250 18.11 -14.78 -23.95
N ILE A 251 17.84 -13.54 -24.38
CA ILE A 251 18.12 -13.10 -25.78
C ILE A 251 19.60 -13.19 -26.08
N ILE A 252 20.47 -12.71 -25.18
CA ILE A 252 21.92 -12.82 -25.31
C ILE A 252 22.31 -14.29 -25.36
N GLY A 253 21.76 -15.14 -24.54
CA GLY A 253 21.99 -16.59 -24.51
C GLY A 253 21.61 -17.28 -25.82
N LEU A 254 20.46 -16.91 -26.42
CA LEU A 254 20.04 -17.41 -27.72
C LEU A 254 21.07 -17.06 -28.84
N LYS A 255 21.56 -15.83 -28.85
CA LYS A 255 22.64 -15.41 -29.77
C LYS A 255 23.94 -16.15 -29.45
N GLY A 256 24.20 -16.47 -28.18
CA GLY A 256 25.36 -17.20 -27.71
C GLY A 256 25.53 -18.61 -28.31
N PHE A 257 24.46 -19.22 -28.81
CA PHE A 257 24.55 -20.48 -29.54
C PHE A 257 25.35 -20.36 -30.87
N GLY A 258 25.42 -19.16 -31.44
CA GLY A 258 26.28 -18.86 -32.60
C GLY A 258 27.62 -18.21 -32.25
N GLN A 259 27.69 -17.59 -31.08
CA GLN A 259 28.85 -16.82 -30.59
C GLN A 259 29.13 -17.15 -29.13
N PRO A 260 30.02 -18.12 -28.82
CA PRO A 260 30.28 -18.61 -27.46
C PRO A 260 30.64 -17.50 -26.43
N SER A 261 31.30 -16.42 -26.86
CA SER A 261 31.64 -15.28 -26.02
C SER A 261 30.43 -14.59 -25.39
N LEU A 262 29.26 -14.70 -25.99
CA LEU A 262 27.99 -14.16 -25.45
C LEU A 262 27.40 -15.01 -24.32
N GLY A 263 27.82 -16.27 -24.15
CA GLY A 263 27.42 -17.13 -23.07
C GLY A 263 27.78 -16.54 -21.69
N GLY A 264 29.01 -16.05 -21.58
CA GLY A 264 29.46 -15.36 -20.35
C GLY A 264 28.68 -14.08 -20.08
N ALA A 265 28.40 -13.27 -21.12
CA ALA A 265 27.60 -12.05 -20.99
C ALA A 265 26.16 -12.37 -20.50
N ALA A 266 25.54 -13.44 -21.01
CA ALA A 266 24.23 -13.91 -20.53
C ALA A 266 24.27 -14.32 -19.06
N ALA A 267 25.33 -15.03 -18.63
CA ALA A 267 25.52 -15.43 -17.24
C ALA A 267 25.66 -14.22 -16.32
N VAL A 268 26.51 -13.23 -16.66
CA VAL A 268 26.66 -11.97 -15.90
C VAL A 268 25.33 -11.22 -15.79
N THR A 269 24.60 -11.09 -16.91
CA THR A 269 23.29 -10.44 -16.91
C THR A 269 22.29 -11.16 -16.00
N THR A 270 22.38 -12.49 -15.90
CA THR A 270 21.57 -13.29 -14.96
C THR A 270 21.97 -13.02 -13.50
N VAL A 271 23.28 -12.85 -13.19
CA VAL A 271 23.73 -12.43 -11.85
C VAL A 271 23.09 -11.11 -11.46
N VAL A 272 23.14 -10.12 -12.35
CA VAL A 272 22.53 -8.80 -12.11
C VAL A 272 21.02 -8.93 -11.83
N ALA A 273 20.29 -9.68 -12.67
CA ALA A 273 18.85 -9.89 -12.46
C ALA A 273 18.54 -10.53 -11.09
N ASN A 274 19.32 -11.55 -10.69
CA ASN A 274 19.13 -12.24 -9.41
C ASN A 274 19.51 -11.34 -8.22
N SER A 275 20.50 -10.48 -8.37
CA SER A 275 20.86 -9.48 -7.36
C SER A 275 19.74 -8.46 -7.17
N VAL A 276 19.14 -7.96 -8.25
CA VAL A 276 17.95 -7.10 -8.16
C VAL A 276 16.81 -7.80 -7.45
N ALA A 277 16.55 -9.09 -7.75
CA ALA A 277 15.53 -9.88 -7.07
C ALA A 277 15.73 -9.95 -5.56
N THR A 278 17.00 -10.13 -5.14
CA THR A 278 17.35 -10.28 -3.71
C THR A 278 17.13 -8.99 -2.94
N VAL A 279 17.51 -7.84 -3.51
CA VAL A 279 17.46 -6.54 -2.79
C VAL A 279 16.12 -5.81 -2.97
N SER A 280 15.34 -6.15 -3.99
CA SER A 280 14.08 -5.49 -4.33
C SER A 280 13.09 -5.36 -3.14
N PRO A 281 12.83 -6.40 -2.33
CA PRO A 281 11.93 -6.29 -1.20
C PRO A 281 12.46 -5.36 -0.09
N LEU A 282 13.77 -5.36 0.13
CA LEU A 282 14.42 -4.49 1.11
C LEU A 282 14.31 -3.02 0.68
N ILE A 283 14.63 -2.73 -0.58
CA ILE A 283 14.52 -1.38 -1.14
C ILE A 283 13.07 -0.90 -1.04
N GLY A 284 12.09 -1.70 -1.48
CA GLY A 284 10.68 -1.36 -1.36
C GLY A 284 10.26 -1.09 0.09
N GLY A 285 10.71 -1.89 1.04
CA GLY A 285 10.46 -1.70 2.47
C GLY A 285 11.03 -0.38 2.99
N VAL A 286 12.29 -0.09 2.69
CA VAL A 286 12.97 1.16 3.11
C VAL A 286 12.28 2.39 2.50
N VAL A 287 11.96 2.35 1.21
CA VAL A 287 11.27 3.45 0.52
C VAL A 287 9.89 3.69 1.14
N GLY A 288 9.11 2.64 1.38
CA GLY A 288 7.79 2.75 2.02
C GLY A 288 7.85 3.37 3.42
N LEU A 289 8.79 2.90 4.26
CA LEU A 289 8.99 3.46 5.60
C LEU A 289 9.46 4.91 5.57
N SER A 290 10.37 5.26 4.66
CA SER A 290 10.89 6.62 4.50
C SER A 290 9.77 7.58 4.07
N MET A 291 8.93 7.16 3.12
CA MET A 291 7.80 7.96 2.66
C MET A 291 6.71 8.10 3.73
N ARG A 292 6.45 7.05 4.52
CA ARG A 292 5.55 7.13 5.68
C ARG A 292 6.04 8.15 6.70
N LYS A 293 7.34 8.10 7.08
CA LYS A 293 7.96 9.07 8.01
C LYS A 293 7.97 10.50 7.44
N TYR A 294 8.26 10.65 6.15
CA TYR A 294 8.21 11.95 5.49
C TYR A 294 6.80 12.55 5.57
N GLN A 295 5.77 11.78 5.22
CA GLN A 295 4.38 12.22 5.29
C GLN A 295 3.96 12.54 6.72
N GLN A 296 4.36 11.73 7.69
CA GLN A 296 4.10 11.96 9.11
C GLN A 296 4.70 13.30 9.58
N ARG A 297 5.94 13.58 9.24
CA ARG A 297 6.59 14.87 9.57
C ARG A 297 5.91 16.05 8.89
N LYS A 298 5.46 15.87 7.66
CA LYS A 298 4.74 16.91 6.93
C LYS A 298 3.40 17.22 7.60
N LEU A 299 2.59 16.21 7.88
CA LEU A 299 1.28 16.38 8.51
C LEU A 299 1.39 16.90 9.95
N ALA A 300 2.41 16.47 10.71
CA ALA A 300 2.67 16.99 12.06
C ALA A 300 3.03 18.50 12.09
N ARG A 301 3.50 19.06 10.97
CA ARG A 301 3.71 20.51 10.83
C ARG A 301 2.45 21.26 10.41
N GLU A 302 1.53 20.56 9.76
CA GLU A 302 0.31 21.14 9.21
C GLU A 302 -0.87 21.04 10.18
N PHE A 303 -0.87 20.02 11.04
CA PHE A 303 -1.89 19.74 12.03
C PHE A 303 -1.25 19.58 13.41
N VAL A 304 -1.81 20.30 14.38
CA VAL A 304 -1.47 20.07 15.80
C VAL A 304 -2.19 18.80 16.23
N VAL A 305 -1.44 17.71 16.34
CA VAL A 305 -1.99 16.41 16.74
C VAL A 305 -1.57 16.11 18.17
N GLU A 306 -2.53 16.04 19.08
CA GLU A 306 -2.30 15.57 20.42
C GLU A 306 -1.97 14.06 20.44
N ARG A 307 -1.34 13.59 21.52
CA ARG A 307 -0.98 12.17 21.62
C ARG A 307 -2.26 11.32 21.69
N PRO A 308 -2.43 10.31 20.82
CA PRO A 308 -3.66 9.49 20.74
C PRO A 308 -4.10 8.90 22.07
N ILE A 309 -3.15 8.50 22.92
CA ILE A 309 -3.41 7.87 24.24
C ILE A 309 -4.11 8.85 25.21
N LEU A 310 -3.79 10.15 25.13
CA LEU A 310 -4.39 11.17 25.98
C LEU A 310 -5.83 11.46 25.57
N ALA A 311 -6.11 11.54 24.27
CA ALA A 311 -7.47 11.77 23.76
C ALA A 311 -8.43 10.64 24.15
N THR A 312 -8.02 9.38 24.02
CA THR A 312 -8.82 8.20 24.38
C THR A 312 -9.14 8.14 25.86
N LYS A 313 -8.17 8.49 26.72
CA LYS A 313 -8.34 8.48 28.17
C LYS A 313 -9.24 9.62 28.64
N ALA A 314 -9.05 10.82 28.10
CA ALA A 314 -9.90 11.98 28.38
C ALA A 314 -11.35 11.75 27.98
N LEU A 315 -11.61 11.11 26.82
CA LEU A 315 -12.95 10.74 26.38
C LEU A 315 -13.63 9.76 27.34
N ALA A 316 -12.90 8.78 27.85
CA ALA A 316 -13.44 7.83 28.84
C ALA A 316 -13.76 8.51 30.18
N GLU A 317 -12.91 9.43 30.65
CA GLU A 317 -13.12 10.19 31.88
C GLU A 317 -14.30 11.17 31.75
N LEU A 318 -14.42 11.84 30.60
CA LEU A 318 -15.56 12.72 30.30
C LEU A 318 -16.90 11.94 30.29
N LYS A 319 -16.91 10.75 29.68
CA LYS A 319 -18.07 9.89 29.64
C LYS A 319 -18.56 9.50 31.04
N VAL A 320 -17.65 9.14 31.94
CA VAL A 320 -18.00 8.82 33.33
C VAL A 320 -18.63 10.03 34.02
N LYS A 321 -18.01 11.23 33.86
CA LYS A 321 -18.55 12.47 34.47
C LYS A 321 -19.90 12.88 33.88
N LEU A 322 -20.20 12.56 32.64
CA LEU A 322 -21.48 12.85 32.01
C LEU A 322 -22.58 11.90 32.48
N VAL A 323 -22.28 10.60 32.58
CA VAL A 323 -23.21 9.60 33.11
C VAL A 323 -23.59 9.86 34.58
N GLU A 324 -22.63 10.35 35.39
CA GLU A 324 -22.89 10.71 36.79
C GLU A 324 -23.88 11.89 36.96
N ARG A 325 -24.09 12.70 35.90
CA ARG A 325 -24.94 13.90 35.92
C ARG A 325 -26.22 13.79 35.09
N GLU A 326 -26.62 12.60 34.70
CA GLU A 326 -27.69 12.28 33.74
C GLU A 326 -29.13 12.69 34.15
N ASN A 327 -29.32 13.47 35.17
CA ASN A 327 -30.66 13.71 35.72
C ASN A 327 -31.46 14.91 35.16
N GLU A 328 -30.92 15.67 34.16
CA GLU A 328 -31.64 16.86 33.66
C GLU A 328 -31.58 17.04 32.12
N GLY A 329 -32.72 16.96 31.54
CA GLY A 329 -33.32 17.60 30.32
C GLY A 329 -32.62 17.47 28.95
N ASP A 330 -31.32 17.67 28.81
CA ASP A 330 -30.57 17.66 27.53
C ASP A 330 -29.78 16.35 27.30
N ALA A 331 -30.09 15.33 28.07
CA ALA A 331 -29.43 14.02 28.03
C ALA A 331 -29.37 13.36 26.63
N LYS A 332 -30.30 13.65 25.73
CA LYS A 332 -30.37 13.03 24.40
C LYS A 332 -29.27 13.47 23.46
N LEU A 333 -28.98 14.76 23.37
CA LEU A 333 -27.86 15.27 22.52
C LEU A 333 -26.51 14.80 23.06
N LEU A 334 -26.40 14.76 24.37
CA LEU A 334 -25.23 14.28 25.08
C LEU A 334 -25.03 12.77 24.87
N GLU A 335 -26.11 11.97 24.98
CA GLU A 335 -26.11 10.55 24.68
C GLU A 335 -25.74 10.26 23.24
N GLU A 336 -26.21 11.08 22.30
CA GLU A 336 -25.85 10.99 20.88
C GLU A 336 -24.37 11.33 20.64
N ALA A 337 -23.83 12.39 21.26
CA ALA A 337 -22.42 12.78 21.18
C ALA A 337 -21.50 11.73 21.85
N VAL A 338 -21.88 11.20 23.02
CA VAL A 338 -21.21 10.10 23.72
C VAL A 338 -21.25 8.82 22.88
N SER A 339 -22.40 8.52 22.27
CA SER A 339 -22.58 7.38 21.35
C SER A 339 -21.68 7.52 20.12
N LEU A 340 -21.49 8.72 19.58
CA LEU A 340 -20.57 9.02 18.49
C LEU A 340 -19.11 8.81 18.92
N GLY A 341 -18.74 9.32 20.10
CA GLY A 341 -17.41 9.13 20.69
C GLY A 341 -17.11 7.66 20.95
N ASP A 342 -18.05 6.89 21.52
CA ASP A 342 -17.89 5.45 21.75
C ASP A 342 -17.79 4.66 20.45
N LYS A 343 -18.65 4.95 19.47
CA LYS A 343 -18.61 4.31 18.16
C LYS A 343 -17.31 4.66 17.44
N SER A 344 -16.86 5.91 17.51
CA SER A 344 -15.56 6.35 16.96
C SER A 344 -14.40 5.61 17.63
N GLN A 345 -14.38 5.50 18.96
CA GLN A 345 -13.34 4.80 19.71
C GLN A 345 -13.32 3.29 19.43
N ARG A 346 -14.49 2.63 19.45
CA ARG A 346 -14.59 1.21 19.07
C ARG A 346 -14.14 0.95 17.66
N LEU A 347 -14.40 1.90 16.80
CA LEU A 347 -14.03 1.85 15.41
C LEU A 347 -12.53 2.08 15.21
N ASP A 348 -11.90 3.03 15.92
CA ASP A 348 -10.44 3.23 15.89
C ASP A 348 -9.71 1.98 16.37
N LEU A 349 -10.18 1.34 17.43
CA LEU A 349 -9.64 0.07 17.92
C LEU A 349 -9.87 -1.08 16.92
N ALA A 350 -11.02 -1.10 16.26
CA ALA A 350 -11.31 -2.07 15.22
C ALA A 350 -10.43 -1.83 13.99
N ILE A 351 -10.31 -0.57 13.53
CA ILE A 351 -9.47 -0.17 12.40
C ILE A 351 -7.98 -0.42 12.69
N ASP A 352 -7.50 -0.15 13.90
CA ASP A 352 -6.11 -0.42 14.28
C ASP A 352 -5.82 -1.93 14.33
N ARG A 353 -6.76 -2.73 14.87
CA ARG A 353 -6.69 -4.20 14.80
C ARG A 353 -6.76 -4.69 13.37
N GLU A 354 -7.61 -4.09 12.57
CA GLU A 354 -7.83 -4.39 11.18
C GLU A 354 -6.64 -3.97 10.32
N ASN A 355 -6.08 -2.79 10.52
CA ASN A 355 -4.83 -2.36 9.88
C ASN A 355 -3.69 -3.31 10.23
N LYS A 356 -3.61 -3.80 11.47
CA LYS A 356 -2.65 -4.83 11.89
C LYS A 356 -2.95 -6.18 11.23
N ASP A 357 -4.20 -6.56 11.08
CA ASP A 357 -4.59 -7.80 10.41
C ASP A 357 -4.47 -7.71 8.89
N ILE A 358 -4.76 -6.55 8.28
CA ILE A 358 -4.47 -6.26 6.87
C ILE A 358 -2.96 -6.21 6.66
N GLU A 359 -2.20 -5.60 7.56
CA GLU A 359 -0.75 -5.57 7.48
C GLU A 359 -0.16 -6.98 7.67
N ARG A 360 -0.77 -7.83 8.53
CA ARG A 360 -0.45 -9.26 8.63
C ARG A 360 -0.90 -10.05 7.40
N LEU A 361 -2.07 -9.81 6.84
CA LEU A 361 -2.54 -10.41 5.58
C LEU A 361 -1.69 -9.95 4.40
N ARG A 362 -1.27 -8.68 4.41
CA ARG A 362 -0.27 -8.16 3.48
C ARG A 362 1.11 -8.72 3.74
N GLN A 363 1.52 -8.92 4.97
CA GLN A 363 2.77 -9.62 5.30
C GLN A 363 2.73 -11.07 4.84
N VAL A 364 1.59 -11.72 4.88
CA VAL A 364 1.39 -13.08 4.33
C VAL A 364 1.34 -13.03 2.79
N ALA A 365 0.71 -12.05 2.18
CA ALA A 365 0.86 -11.79 0.74
C ALA A 365 2.27 -11.26 0.38
N GLN A 366 2.93 -10.58 1.30
CA GLN A 366 4.32 -10.10 1.25
C GLN A 366 5.33 -11.14 1.76
N GLN A 367 4.93 -12.32 2.14
CA GLN A 367 5.84 -13.48 2.23
C GLN A 367 6.37 -13.86 0.83
N GLN A 368 5.79 -13.33 -0.22
CA GLN A 368 6.49 -13.17 -1.50
C GLN A 368 7.77 -12.31 -1.37
N ILE A 369 7.81 -11.40 -0.41
CA ILE A 369 9.01 -10.64 0.00
C ILE A 369 10.11 -11.56 0.55
N VAL A 370 9.76 -12.66 1.16
CA VAL A 370 10.72 -13.67 1.62
C VAL A 370 11.11 -14.61 0.48
N ALA A 371 10.19 -14.92 -0.43
CA ALA A 371 10.49 -15.76 -1.60
C ALA A 371 11.52 -15.10 -2.55
N GLY A 372 11.40 -13.78 -2.78
CA GLY A 372 12.36 -13.04 -3.62
C GLY A 372 13.81 -13.19 -3.14
N PRO A 373 14.16 -12.83 -1.90
CA PRO A 373 15.48 -13.05 -1.33
C PRO A 373 15.94 -14.52 -1.36
N ILE A 374 15.07 -15.48 -1.05
CA ILE A 374 15.44 -16.91 -1.08
C ILE A 374 15.75 -17.35 -2.51
N ILE A 375 14.90 -16.99 -3.47
CA ILE A 375 15.17 -17.29 -4.89
C ILE A 375 16.45 -16.60 -5.35
N GLY A 376 16.67 -15.36 -4.98
CA GLY A 376 17.87 -14.60 -5.31
C GLY A 376 19.12 -15.25 -4.72
N LEU A 377 19.12 -15.50 -3.42
CA LEU A 377 20.25 -16.11 -2.70
C LEU A 377 20.60 -17.53 -3.20
N THR A 378 19.60 -18.33 -3.60
CA THR A 378 19.84 -19.66 -4.17
C THR A 378 20.23 -19.60 -5.63
N SER A 379 19.81 -18.57 -6.38
CA SER A 379 20.08 -18.43 -7.82
C SER A 379 21.38 -17.68 -8.11
N ILE A 380 21.87 -16.82 -7.22
CA ILE A 380 23.11 -16.08 -7.37
C ILE A 380 24.33 -17.03 -7.47
N PRO A 381 24.52 -17.99 -6.54
CA PRO A 381 25.63 -18.95 -6.66
C PRO A 381 25.60 -19.69 -7.99
N GLY A 382 24.41 -20.11 -8.46
CA GLY A 382 24.26 -20.77 -9.73
C GLY A 382 24.66 -19.91 -10.94
N ALA A 383 24.29 -18.64 -10.92
CA ALA A 383 24.67 -17.72 -11.97
C ALA A 383 26.16 -17.35 -11.94
N VAL A 384 26.76 -17.27 -10.74
CA VAL A 384 28.22 -17.08 -10.55
C VAL A 384 28.99 -18.28 -11.09
N LEU A 385 28.57 -19.51 -10.73
CA LEU A 385 29.17 -20.74 -11.28
C LEU A 385 29.07 -20.78 -12.80
N GLY A 386 27.94 -20.34 -13.38
CA GLY A 386 27.78 -20.16 -14.82
C GLY A 386 28.76 -19.15 -15.41
N THR A 387 28.97 -18.03 -14.74
CA THR A 387 29.94 -17.02 -15.17
C THR A 387 31.36 -17.56 -15.18
N ILE A 388 31.78 -18.24 -14.10
CA ILE A 388 33.08 -18.88 -13.96
C ILE A 388 33.24 -19.93 -15.08
N ALA A 389 32.25 -20.76 -15.35
CA ALA A 389 32.27 -21.79 -16.34
C ALA A 389 32.51 -21.26 -17.79
N PHE A 390 32.06 -20.02 -18.10
CA PHE A 390 32.19 -19.41 -19.40
C PHE A 390 33.46 -18.56 -19.57
N TYR A 391 34.00 -17.99 -18.49
CA TYR A 391 35.13 -17.08 -18.57
C TYR A 391 36.46 -17.72 -18.20
N ASP A 392 36.47 -18.82 -17.46
CA ASP A 392 37.70 -19.51 -17.13
C ASP A 392 38.06 -20.56 -18.20
N TYR A 393 38.91 -20.16 -19.10
CA TYR A 393 39.42 -20.99 -20.23
C TYR A 393 40.24 -22.21 -19.78
N ARG A 394 40.57 -22.32 -18.48
CA ARG A 394 41.32 -23.46 -17.92
C ARG A 394 40.44 -24.69 -17.72
N PHE A 395 39.14 -24.54 -17.70
CA PHE A 395 38.23 -25.65 -17.53
C PHE A 395 37.98 -26.39 -18.83
N ASP A 396 38.08 -27.71 -18.77
CA ASP A 396 37.66 -28.60 -19.82
C ASP A 396 36.09 -28.59 -19.94
N ARG A 397 35.60 -29.18 -21.01
CA ARG A 397 34.15 -29.21 -21.28
C ARG A 397 33.35 -29.98 -20.20
N VAL A 398 33.95 -31.04 -19.62
CA VAL A 398 33.34 -31.84 -18.54
C VAL A 398 33.20 -31.03 -17.27
N THR A 399 34.26 -30.37 -16.83
CA THR A 399 34.25 -29.47 -15.65
C THR A 399 33.30 -28.32 -15.84
N THR A 400 33.32 -27.68 -17.04
CA THR A 400 32.34 -26.62 -17.37
C THR A 400 30.89 -27.10 -17.21
N ASN A 401 30.59 -28.30 -17.74
CA ASN A 401 29.21 -28.85 -17.60
C ASN A 401 28.85 -29.19 -16.13
N LYS A 402 29.79 -29.70 -15.33
CA LYS A 402 29.58 -29.97 -13.91
C LYS A 402 29.28 -28.67 -13.13
N LEU A 403 29.99 -27.58 -13.41
CA LEU A 403 29.72 -26.26 -12.81
C LEU A 403 28.34 -25.74 -13.19
N LEU A 404 27.98 -25.85 -14.48
CA LEU A 404 26.66 -25.45 -14.97
C LEU A 404 25.55 -26.32 -14.39
N PHE A 405 25.77 -27.63 -14.19
CA PHE A 405 24.85 -28.54 -13.51
C PHE A 405 24.62 -28.12 -12.05
N ALA A 406 25.70 -27.90 -11.29
CA ALA A 406 25.61 -27.46 -9.90
C ALA A 406 24.84 -26.10 -9.78
N GLY A 407 25.16 -25.16 -10.68
CA GLY A 407 24.48 -23.89 -10.75
C GLY A 407 23.00 -24.02 -11.04
N ARG A 408 22.61 -24.94 -11.90
CA ARG A 408 21.19 -25.17 -12.25
C ARG A 408 20.44 -25.86 -11.10
N LEU A 409 21.07 -26.77 -10.36
CA LEU A 409 20.48 -27.40 -9.20
C LEU A 409 20.17 -26.38 -8.10
N SER A 410 21.10 -25.46 -7.83
CA SER A 410 20.89 -24.36 -6.90
C SER A 410 19.71 -23.46 -7.30
N ALA A 411 19.62 -23.07 -8.58
CA ALA A 411 18.52 -22.26 -9.10
C ALA A 411 17.15 -22.99 -9.00
N LEU A 412 17.10 -24.30 -9.26
CA LEU A 412 15.89 -25.12 -9.11
C LEU A 412 15.37 -25.16 -7.69
N ALA A 413 16.26 -25.25 -6.69
CA ALA A 413 15.85 -25.24 -5.29
C ALA A 413 15.06 -23.96 -4.95
N GLY A 414 15.55 -22.80 -5.37
CA GLY A 414 14.84 -21.52 -5.19
C GLY A 414 13.52 -21.43 -5.94
N GLN A 415 13.48 -21.91 -7.18
CA GLN A 415 12.26 -21.91 -7.98
C GLN A 415 11.19 -22.86 -7.41
N SER A 416 11.58 -24.04 -6.93
CA SER A 416 10.67 -24.99 -6.26
C SER A 416 10.03 -24.38 -5.03
N PHE A 417 10.82 -23.68 -4.21
CA PHE A 417 10.31 -22.98 -3.04
C PHE A 417 9.26 -21.94 -3.43
N ALA A 418 9.54 -21.13 -4.47
CA ALA A 418 8.61 -20.12 -4.95
C ALA A 418 7.28 -20.70 -5.41
N LEU A 419 7.31 -21.77 -6.23
CA LEU A 419 6.11 -22.45 -6.77
C LEU A 419 5.21 -23.04 -5.69
N VAL A 420 5.74 -23.39 -4.53
CA VAL A 420 4.94 -23.89 -3.40
C VAL A 420 4.45 -22.77 -2.51
N GLN A 421 5.32 -21.81 -2.21
CA GLN A 421 5.01 -20.76 -1.26
C GLN A 421 3.95 -19.77 -1.75
N THR A 422 4.00 -19.37 -3.02
CA THR A 422 3.07 -18.36 -3.55
C THR A 422 1.61 -18.87 -3.58
N PRO A 423 1.29 -20.06 -4.15
CA PRO A 423 -0.06 -20.58 -4.08
C PRO A 423 -0.56 -20.78 -2.64
N TYR A 424 0.30 -21.29 -1.75
CA TYR A 424 -0.04 -21.43 -0.33
C TYR A 424 -0.43 -20.11 0.32
N THR A 425 0.33 -19.05 0.07
CA THR A 425 0.03 -17.72 0.62
C THR A 425 -1.26 -17.13 0.06
N VAL A 426 -1.49 -17.28 -1.24
CA VAL A 426 -2.72 -16.81 -1.89
C VAL A 426 -3.94 -17.54 -1.36
N VAL A 427 -3.89 -18.88 -1.33
CA VAL A 427 -5.02 -19.70 -0.84
C VAL A 427 -5.30 -19.45 0.64
N SER A 428 -4.27 -19.40 1.49
CA SER A 428 -4.45 -19.11 2.91
C SER A 428 -5.05 -17.72 3.15
N GLY A 429 -4.64 -16.74 2.36
CA GLY A 429 -5.20 -15.38 2.36
C GLY A 429 -6.68 -15.36 1.95
N LEU A 430 -7.04 -16.11 0.90
CA LEU A 430 -8.44 -16.23 0.45
C LEU A 430 -9.34 -16.89 1.50
N ILE A 431 -8.89 -17.99 2.11
CA ILE A 431 -9.62 -18.69 3.17
C ILE A 431 -9.84 -17.77 4.38
N LYS A 432 -8.81 -17.02 4.78
CA LYS A 432 -8.92 -16.09 5.90
C LYS A 432 -9.88 -14.95 5.58
N ASN A 433 -9.82 -14.38 4.37
CA ASN A 433 -10.75 -13.35 3.92
C ASN A 433 -12.20 -13.85 3.88
N ASP A 434 -12.44 -15.09 3.44
CA ASP A 434 -13.79 -15.68 3.43
C ASP A 434 -14.33 -15.85 4.86
N LYS A 435 -13.49 -16.30 5.81
CA LYS A 435 -13.86 -16.39 7.23
C LYS A 435 -14.20 -15.02 7.82
N LEU A 436 -13.40 -13.98 7.53
CA LEU A 436 -13.67 -12.61 7.99
C LEU A 436 -14.95 -12.04 7.36
N ARG A 437 -15.20 -12.34 6.08
CA ARG A 437 -16.43 -11.94 5.38
C ARG A 437 -17.67 -12.54 6.00
N LYS A 438 -17.64 -13.84 6.30
CA LYS A 438 -18.75 -14.54 6.96
C LYS A 438 -19.01 -14.05 8.38
N ALA A 439 -17.95 -13.57 9.05
CA ALA A 439 -18.06 -12.98 10.38
C ALA A 439 -18.46 -11.48 10.38
N GLY A 440 -18.71 -10.86 9.21
CA GLY A 440 -19.01 -9.42 9.10
C GLY A 440 -17.84 -8.50 9.49
N LYS A 441 -16.62 -9.05 9.57
CA LYS A 441 -15.42 -8.34 10.05
C LYS A 441 -14.48 -7.92 8.92
N LEU A 442 -14.95 -7.92 7.68
CA LEU A 442 -14.15 -7.34 6.61
C LEU A 442 -14.12 -5.83 6.72
N PRO A 443 -12.95 -5.20 6.49
CA PRO A 443 -12.78 -3.74 6.47
C PRO A 443 -13.85 -3.00 5.69
N GLU A 444 -14.12 -3.48 4.50
CA GLU A 444 -15.11 -2.89 3.61
C GLU A 444 -16.52 -2.89 4.24
N GLN A 445 -16.92 -4.00 4.89
CA GLN A 445 -18.22 -4.13 5.54
C GLN A 445 -18.33 -3.20 6.76
N MET A 446 -17.28 -3.14 7.58
CA MET A 446 -17.24 -2.25 8.75
C MET A 446 -17.29 -0.78 8.34
N LEU A 447 -16.57 -0.38 7.28
CA LEU A 447 -16.58 0.99 6.77
C LEU A 447 -17.94 1.35 6.13
N GLU A 448 -18.60 0.41 5.44
CA GLU A 448 -19.96 0.61 4.93
C GLU A 448 -20.98 0.74 6.05
N GLU A 449 -20.87 -0.06 7.10
CA GLU A 449 -21.72 0.04 8.30
C GLU A 449 -21.52 1.39 8.99
N ARG A 450 -20.27 1.85 9.12
CA ARG A 450 -19.97 3.17 9.65
C ARG A 450 -20.58 4.29 8.81
N LEU A 451 -20.50 4.21 7.48
CA LEU A 451 -21.14 5.19 6.60
C LEU A 451 -22.65 5.25 6.83
N LYS A 452 -23.31 4.09 6.89
CA LYS A 452 -24.76 4.02 7.18
C LYS A 452 -25.11 4.64 8.53
N ASN A 453 -24.29 4.38 9.55
CA ASN A 453 -24.51 4.96 10.88
C ASN A 453 -24.31 6.49 10.86
N LEU A 454 -23.35 7.01 10.08
CA LEU A 454 -23.16 8.46 9.91
C LEU A 454 -24.32 9.09 9.13
N ASP A 455 -24.83 8.42 8.10
CA ASP A 455 -25.98 8.90 7.33
C ASP A 455 -27.24 8.95 8.21
N HIS A 456 -27.50 7.92 9.01
CA HIS A 456 -28.62 7.91 9.95
C HIS A 456 -28.50 8.99 11.05
N LEU A 457 -27.29 9.23 11.54
CA LEU A 457 -27.05 10.28 12.52
C LEU A 457 -27.26 11.69 11.92
N GLU A 458 -26.81 11.92 10.67
CA GLU A 458 -27.07 13.17 9.96
C GLU A 458 -28.56 13.41 9.77
N GLU A 459 -29.33 12.38 9.38
CA GLU A 459 -30.79 12.46 9.29
C GLU A 459 -31.44 12.82 10.64
N GLN A 460 -30.99 12.23 11.73
CA GLN A 460 -31.51 12.55 13.09
C GLN A 460 -31.22 13.99 13.50
N ILE A 461 -30.04 14.53 13.14
CA ILE A 461 -29.67 15.93 13.43
C ILE A 461 -30.49 16.91 12.59
N LEU A 462 -30.77 16.57 11.33
CA LEU A 462 -31.55 17.42 10.43
C LEU A 462 -33.05 17.38 10.69
N ALA A 463 -33.57 16.28 11.25
CA ALA A 463 -35.00 16.12 11.58
C ALA A 463 -35.43 16.85 12.86
N LYS A 464 -34.49 17.26 13.70
CA LYS A 464 -34.70 18.06 14.92
C LYS A 464 -34.37 19.53 14.64
#